data_f86f5928e8af7929169583acb0cad752
#
_entry.id   f86f5928e8af7929169583acb0cad752
#
_cell.length_a   1.000
_cell.length_b   1.000
_cell.length_c   1.000
_cell.angle_alpha   90.00
_cell.angle_beta   90.00
_cell.angle_gamma   90.00
#
_symmetry.space_group_name_H-M   'P 1'
#
loop_
_entity.id
_entity.type
_entity.pdbx_description
1 polymer ?
#
loop_
_entity_poly.entity_id
_entity_poly.type
_entity_poly.pdbx_seq_one_letter_code
_entity_poly.pdbx_strand_id
1 'polypeptide(L)'
;MISPKGIADFITLVRCLMGVFLAWLGFNYGSTSLPQAILVMMLCWTGDMLDGKIARLNKPPRHNWLGDNDLYIDVFVSLGLGAYLVGAGFVSWQFACLYLVVWGLLIWRFGPDHNLLMLVQAFIYGYFVWVAVTVVPQTGRWLVVWILFAVMVNWRRFATRVVPEFIQGMKEVWQDRNTPNPP
;
A
#
# COMPACT_ATOMS: atom_id res chain seq x y z
N MET A 1 -6.53 -27.89 14.14
CA MET A 1 -6.08 -27.54 12.77
C MET A 1 -6.27 -26.05 12.58
N ILE A 2 -5.24 -25.32 12.19
CA ILE A 2 -5.31 -23.87 11.90
C ILE A 2 -6.13 -23.70 10.61
N SER A 3 -7.17 -22.87 10.64
CA SER A 3 -7.99 -22.63 9.44
C SER A 3 -7.19 -21.77 8.43
N PRO A 4 -7.36 -21.93 7.10
CA PRO A 4 -6.71 -21.09 6.09
C PRO A 4 -6.95 -19.61 6.35
N LYS A 5 -8.10 -19.25 6.89
CA LYS A 5 -8.43 -17.89 7.29
C LYS A 5 -7.59 -17.39 8.46
N GLY A 6 -7.37 -18.22 9.49
CA GLY A 6 -6.51 -17.83 10.61
C GLY A 6 -5.07 -17.57 10.16
N ILE A 7 -4.60 -18.24 9.10
CA ILE A 7 -3.29 -17.98 8.49
C ILE A 7 -3.30 -16.62 7.78
N ALA A 8 -4.35 -16.31 7.01
CA ALA A 8 -4.48 -15.02 6.35
C ALA A 8 -4.51 -13.88 7.38
N ASP A 9 -5.36 -13.97 8.41
CA ASP A 9 -5.48 -12.97 9.48
C ASP A 9 -4.13 -12.78 10.21
N PHE A 10 -3.37 -13.86 10.41
CA PHE A 10 -2.03 -13.78 11.02
C PHE A 10 -1.04 -13.03 10.10
N ILE A 11 -1.04 -13.30 8.80
CA ILE A 11 -0.18 -12.60 7.83
C ILE A 11 -0.51 -11.10 7.84
N THR A 12 -1.78 -10.74 7.84
CA THR A 12 -2.25 -9.37 7.90
C THR A 12 -1.79 -8.65 9.17
N LEU A 13 -1.85 -9.32 10.34
CA LEU A 13 -1.33 -8.79 11.59
C LEU A 13 0.19 -8.55 11.53
N VAL A 14 0.92 -9.50 10.97
CA VAL A 14 2.39 -9.36 10.78
C VAL A 14 2.70 -8.16 9.89
N ARG A 15 1.93 -7.91 8.84
CA ARG A 15 2.08 -6.73 7.96
C ARG A 15 1.88 -5.43 8.74
N CYS A 16 0.87 -5.35 9.62
CA CYS A 16 0.70 -4.18 10.50
C CYS A 16 1.93 -3.93 11.39
N LEU A 17 2.47 -4.99 12.00
CA LEU A 17 3.67 -4.89 12.82
C LEU A 17 4.90 -4.45 12.00
N MET A 18 5.02 -4.91 10.75
CA MET A 18 6.06 -4.46 9.83
C MET A 18 5.92 -2.99 9.48
N GLY A 19 4.70 -2.44 9.35
CA GLY A 19 4.47 -1.00 9.18
C GLY A 19 5.01 -0.18 10.36
N VAL A 20 4.75 -0.62 11.59
CA VAL A 20 5.31 -0.02 12.81
C VAL A 20 6.83 -0.15 12.84
N PHE A 21 7.35 -1.32 12.48
CA PHE A 21 8.78 -1.57 12.43
C PHE A 21 9.50 -0.69 11.40
N LEU A 22 8.89 -0.41 10.25
CA LEU A 22 9.42 0.55 9.27
C LEU A 22 9.57 1.94 9.88
N ALA A 23 8.53 2.47 10.53
CA ALA A 23 8.61 3.76 11.21
C ALA A 23 9.75 3.76 12.24
N TRP A 24 9.84 2.71 13.05
CA TRP A 24 10.91 2.57 14.05
C TRP A 24 12.31 2.55 13.40
N LEU A 25 12.50 1.83 12.29
CA LEU A 25 13.77 1.82 11.54
C LEU A 25 14.18 3.23 11.09
N GLY A 26 13.23 3.99 10.52
CA GLY A 26 13.50 5.36 10.05
C GLY A 26 13.98 6.29 11.16
N PHE A 27 13.29 6.29 12.29
CA PHE A 27 13.62 7.19 13.41
C PHE A 27 14.88 6.78 14.18
N ASN A 28 15.21 5.49 14.26
CA ASN A 28 16.35 5.02 15.06
C ASN A 28 17.64 4.84 14.23
N TYR A 29 17.53 4.46 12.96
CA TYR A 29 18.70 4.15 12.12
C TYR A 29 18.83 5.08 10.91
N GLY A 30 17.82 5.89 10.62
CA GLY A 30 17.87 6.86 9.54
C GLY A 30 18.06 6.21 8.15
N SER A 31 18.74 6.93 7.27
CA SER A 31 18.98 6.50 5.87
C SER A 31 19.83 5.24 5.74
N THR A 32 20.63 4.89 6.76
CA THR A 32 21.49 3.69 6.73
C THR A 32 20.67 2.40 6.74
N SER A 33 19.43 2.44 7.22
CA SER A 33 18.52 1.29 7.24
C SER A 33 17.72 1.08 5.96
N LEU A 34 18.01 1.83 4.89
CA LEU A 34 17.28 1.72 3.64
C LEU A 34 17.28 0.31 3.02
N PRO A 35 18.41 -0.45 3.02
CA PRO A 35 18.38 -1.84 2.54
C PRO A 35 17.42 -2.74 3.34
N GLN A 36 17.37 -2.56 4.67
CA GLN A 36 16.47 -3.30 5.55
C GLN A 36 15.00 -2.91 5.30
N ALA A 37 14.71 -1.63 5.12
CA ALA A 37 13.38 -1.14 4.78
C ALA A 37 12.91 -1.71 3.44
N ILE A 38 13.77 -1.82 2.43
CA ILE A 38 13.47 -2.45 1.15
C ILE A 38 13.06 -3.92 1.37
N LEU A 39 13.82 -4.66 2.17
CA LEU A 39 13.54 -6.07 2.44
C LEU A 39 12.21 -6.25 3.19
N VAL A 40 11.94 -5.41 4.19
CA VAL A 40 10.67 -5.40 4.92
C VAL A 40 9.50 -5.11 3.98
N MET A 41 9.62 -4.14 3.08
CA MET A 41 8.58 -3.83 2.10
C MET A 41 8.34 -4.97 1.11
N MET A 42 9.39 -5.62 0.61
CA MET A 42 9.24 -6.82 -0.23
C MET A 42 8.48 -7.92 0.50
N LEU A 43 8.75 -8.13 1.79
CA LEU A 43 8.02 -9.10 2.63
C LEU A 43 6.56 -8.68 2.84
N CYS A 44 6.29 -7.40 3.12
CA CYS A 44 4.92 -6.87 3.26
C CYS A 44 4.09 -7.13 1.99
N TRP A 45 4.61 -6.77 0.83
CA TRP A 45 3.90 -6.97 -0.45
C TRP A 45 3.77 -8.46 -0.82
N THR A 46 4.75 -9.29 -0.47
CA THR A 46 4.63 -10.75 -0.63
C THR A 46 3.53 -11.30 0.27
N GLY A 47 3.46 -10.83 1.52
CA GLY A 47 2.41 -11.19 2.47
C GLY A 47 1.02 -10.86 1.93
N ASP A 48 0.82 -9.65 1.40
CA ASP A 48 -0.41 -9.20 0.76
C ASP A 48 -0.84 -10.09 -0.42
N MET A 49 0.12 -10.46 -1.27
CA MET A 49 -0.16 -11.38 -2.37
C MET A 49 -0.57 -12.78 -1.89
N LEU A 50 -0.06 -13.23 -0.75
CA LEU A 50 -0.31 -14.56 -0.20
C LEU A 50 -1.62 -14.62 0.58
N ASP A 51 -1.91 -13.64 1.47
CA ASP A 51 -3.12 -13.64 2.28
C ASP A 51 -4.38 -13.57 1.42
N GLY A 52 -4.39 -12.73 0.37
CA GLY A 52 -5.46 -12.68 -0.60
C GLY A 52 -5.65 -13.98 -1.42
N LYS A 53 -4.59 -14.79 -1.64
CA LYS A 53 -4.72 -16.11 -2.27
C LYS A 53 -5.25 -17.15 -1.28
N ILE A 54 -4.74 -17.15 -0.06
CA ILE A 54 -5.12 -18.10 1.01
C ILE A 54 -6.57 -17.86 1.46
N ALA A 55 -6.99 -16.59 1.60
CA ALA A 55 -8.37 -16.25 1.97
C ALA A 55 -9.39 -16.82 0.98
N ARG A 56 -9.08 -16.85 -0.33
CA ARG A 56 -9.93 -17.42 -1.37
C ARG A 56 -10.04 -18.94 -1.39
N LEU A 57 -9.18 -19.66 -0.65
CA LEU A 57 -9.28 -21.12 -0.53
C LEU A 57 -10.41 -21.54 0.42
N ASN A 58 -10.93 -20.65 1.24
CA ASN A 58 -12.08 -20.92 2.10
C ASN A 58 -13.40 -20.88 1.31
N LYS A 59 -14.12 -21.99 1.32
CA LYS A 59 -15.49 -22.11 0.78
C LYS A 59 -16.40 -22.65 1.89
N PRO A 60 -17.47 -21.94 2.31
CA PRO A 60 -17.94 -20.63 1.85
C PRO A 60 -17.06 -19.48 2.37
N PRO A 61 -17.07 -18.32 1.67
CA PRO A 61 -16.31 -17.15 2.12
C PRO A 61 -16.86 -16.71 3.49
N ARG A 62 -16.00 -16.69 4.49
CA ARG A 62 -16.34 -16.16 5.82
C ARG A 62 -15.97 -14.70 5.88
N HIS A 63 -16.95 -13.81 5.97
CA HIS A 63 -16.73 -12.41 6.25
C HIS A 63 -16.11 -12.25 7.64
N ASN A 64 -15.06 -11.48 7.74
CA ASN A 64 -14.39 -11.13 8.98
C ASN A 64 -13.93 -9.68 8.88
N TRP A 65 -13.89 -8.98 10.00
CA TRP A 65 -13.52 -7.59 10.06
C TRP A 65 -12.15 -7.30 9.41
N LEU A 66 -11.15 -8.16 9.61
CA LEU A 66 -9.81 -8.02 9.03
C LEU A 66 -9.81 -8.17 7.49
N GLY A 67 -10.52 -9.16 6.94
CA GLY A 67 -10.58 -9.36 5.49
C GLY A 67 -11.43 -8.32 4.75
N ASP A 68 -12.41 -7.74 5.42
CA ASP A 68 -13.26 -6.69 4.86
C ASP A 68 -12.56 -5.30 4.93
N ASN A 69 -11.50 -5.17 5.76
CA ASN A 69 -10.73 -3.94 5.96
C ASN A 69 -9.27 -4.00 5.46
N ASP A 70 -8.94 -4.93 4.55
CA ASP A 70 -7.59 -5.12 4.02
C ASP A 70 -7.00 -3.82 3.44
N LEU A 71 -7.81 -3.02 2.75
CA LEU A 71 -7.41 -1.73 2.22
C LEU A 71 -6.93 -0.74 3.31
N TYR A 72 -7.59 -0.71 4.47
CA TYR A 72 -7.16 0.16 5.58
C TYR A 72 -5.84 -0.29 6.19
N ILE A 73 -5.58 -1.60 6.15
CA ILE A 73 -4.31 -2.18 6.60
C ILE A 73 -3.19 -1.78 5.64
N ASP A 74 -3.45 -1.81 4.33
CA ASP A 74 -2.50 -1.35 3.31
C ASP A 74 -2.18 0.14 3.48
N VAL A 75 -3.19 0.97 3.75
CA VAL A 75 -2.99 2.40 4.10
C VAL A 75 -2.13 2.52 5.36
N PHE A 76 -2.39 1.73 6.39
CA PHE A 76 -1.59 1.75 7.62
C PHE A 76 -0.13 1.39 7.37
N VAL A 77 0.15 0.35 6.59
CA VAL A 77 1.52 -0.04 6.19
C VAL A 77 2.19 1.07 5.38
N SER A 78 1.46 1.69 4.44
CA SER A 78 1.98 2.80 3.64
C SER A 78 2.30 4.03 4.49
N LEU A 79 1.49 4.34 5.51
CA LEU A 79 1.79 5.41 6.47
C LEU A 79 3.01 5.08 7.33
N GLY A 80 3.20 3.81 7.72
CA GLY A 80 4.43 3.34 8.38
C GLY A 80 5.67 3.56 7.52
N LEU A 81 5.57 3.28 6.20
CA LEU A 81 6.62 3.59 5.24
C LEU A 81 6.83 5.09 5.05
N GLY A 82 5.76 5.89 5.03
CA GLY A 82 5.84 7.35 5.02
C GLY A 82 6.59 7.89 6.24
N ALA A 83 6.27 7.37 7.43
CA ALA A 83 6.98 7.69 8.67
C ALA A 83 8.46 7.28 8.61
N TYR A 84 8.77 6.12 8.00
CA TYR A 84 10.15 5.73 7.70
C TYR A 84 10.87 6.78 6.85
N LEU A 85 10.27 7.22 5.75
CA LEU A 85 10.86 8.20 4.83
C LEU A 85 11.14 9.54 5.52
N VAL A 86 10.27 9.96 6.44
CA VAL A 86 10.48 11.15 7.26
C VAL A 86 11.59 10.93 8.29
N GLY A 87 11.54 9.85 9.06
CA GLY A 87 12.55 9.53 10.09
C GLY A 87 13.93 9.31 9.49
N ALA A 88 14.01 8.73 8.28
CA ALA A 88 15.25 8.55 7.54
C ALA A 88 15.78 9.83 6.84
N GLY A 89 15.02 10.93 6.90
CA GLY A 89 15.43 12.22 6.33
C GLY A 89 15.26 12.33 4.80
N PHE A 90 14.57 11.38 4.15
CA PHE A 90 14.28 11.44 2.73
C PHE A 90 13.13 12.39 2.39
N VAL A 91 12.23 12.63 3.35
CA VAL A 91 11.12 13.57 3.24
C VAL A 91 11.16 14.52 4.43
N SER A 92 11.02 15.83 4.19
CA SER A 92 10.91 16.76 5.29
C SER A 92 9.55 16.61 5.99
N TRP A 93 9.53 16.87 7.30
CA TRP A 93 8.31 16.78 8.10
C TRP A 93 7.21 17.75 7.60
N GLN A 94 7.60 18.91 7.04
CA GLN A 94 6.66 19.88 6.48
C GLN A 94 5.90 19.30 5.27
N PHE A 95 6.62 18.63 4.36
CA PHE A 95 6.00 17.94 3.23
C PHE A 95 5.10 16.79 3.67
N ALA A 96 5.51 16.03 4.70
CA ALA A 96 4.68 14.96 5.24
C ALA A 96 3.40 15.50 5.87
N CYS A 97 3.48 16.60 6.65
CA CYS A 97 2.29 17.24 7.21
C CYS A 97 1.38 17.80 6.12
N LEU A 98 1.94 18.48 5.12
CA LEU A 98 1.14 18.98 3.98
C LEU A 98 0.44 17.84 3.24
N TYR A 99 1.15 16.74 3.00
CA TYR A 99 0.60 15.54 2.38
C TYR A 99 -0.59 14.99 3.17
N LEU A 100 -0.44 14.82 4.48
CA LEU A 100 -1.50 14.31 5.35
C LEU A 100 -2.71 15.26 5.41
N VAL A 101 -2.48 16.57 5.44
CA VAL A 101 -3.55 17.58 5.43
C VAL A 101 -4.32 17.52 4.11
N VAL A 102 -3.62 17.52 2.97
CA VAL A 102 -4.26 17.47 1.65
C VAL A 102 -5.10 16.20 1.50
N TRP A 103 -4.53 15.02 1.82
CA TRP A 103 -5.26 13.76 1.73
C TRP A 103 -6.38 13.65 2.76
N GLY A 104 -6.18 14.16 3.97
CA GLY A 104 -7.23 14.25 5.00
C GLY A 104 -8.43 15.09 4.55
N LEU A 105 -8.18 16.25 3.92
CA LEU A 105 -9.23 17.11 3.36
C LEU A 105 -9.95 16.43 2.18
N LEU A 106 -9.22 15.72 1.32
CA LEU A 106 -9.83 14.97 0.21
C LEU A 106 -10.72 13.84 0.71
N ILE A 107 -10.23 13.05 1.68
CA ILE A 107 -11.01 11.96 2.31
C ILE A 107 -12.21 12.54 3.07
N TRP A 108 -12.06 13.65 3.78
CA TRP A 108 -13.18 14.32 4.45
C TRP A 108 -14.24 14.83 3.47
N ARG A 109 -13.81 15.38 2.31
CA ARG A 109 -14.71 15.96 1.30
C ARG A 109 -15.43 14.91 0.44
N PHE A 110 -14.76 13.82 0.08
CA PHE A 110 -15.24 12.81 -0.87
C PHE A 110 -15.58 11.46 -0.21
N GLY A 111 -15.29 11.31 1.09
CA GLY A 111 -15.38 10.03 1.79
C GLY A 111 -14.15 9.14 1.56
N PRO A 112 -14.03 8.04 2.31
CA PRO A 112 -12.93 7.07 2.17
C PRO A 112 -13.17 6.13 0.98
N ASP A 113 -13.18 6.70 -0.25
CA ASP A 113 -13.34 5.93 -1.47
C ASP A 113 -12.11 5.05 -1.75
N HIS A 114 -12.34 3.85 -2.29
CA HIS A 114 -11.31 2.86 -2.60
C HIS A 114 -10.19 3.44 -3.49
N ASN A 115 -10.56 4.17 -4.54
CA ASN A 115 -9.60 4.74 -5.49
C ASN A 115 -8.76 5.84 -4.84
N LEU A 116 -9.37 6.65 -3.96
CA LEU A 116 -8.69 7.70 -3.23
C LEU A 116 -7.64 7.11 -2.26
N LEU A 117 -8.00 6.06 -1.53
CA LEU A 117 -7.09 5.37 -0.62
C LEU A 117 -5.94 4.67 -1.37
N MET A 118 -6.20 4.10 -2.56
CA MET A 118 -5.15 3.56 -3.42
C MET A 118 -4.18 4.64 -3.91
N LEU A 119 -4.67 5.84 -4.25
CA LEU A 119 -3.81 6.96 -4.65
C LEU A 119 -2.90 7.43 -3.52
N VAL A 120 -3.42 7.53 -2.29
CA VAL A 120 -2.59 7.84 -1.09
C VAL A 120 -1.38 6.91 -1.01
N GLN A 121 -1.59 5.61 -1.19
CA GLN A 121 -0.51 4.64 -1.11
C GLN A 121 0.45 4.73 -2.28
N ALA A 122 -0.08 4.93 -3.49
CA ALA A 122 0.70 4.92 -4.73
C ALA A 122 1.82 5.97 -4.73
N PHE A 123 1.57 7.17 -4.19
CA PHE A 123 2.57 8.23 -4.09
C PHE A 123 3.69 7.86 -3.11
N ILE A 124 3.35 7.29 -1.95
CA ILE A 124 4.33 6.88 -0.93
C ILE A 124 5.21 5.75 -1.48
N TYR A 125 4.59 4.73 -2.10
CA TYR A 125 5.30 3.59 -2.67
C TYR A 125 6.17 4.01 -3.86
N GLY A 126 5.64 4.84 -4.76
CA GLY A 126 6.39 5.34 -5.91
C GLY A 126 7.63 6.14 -5.50
N TYR A 127 7.48 7.03 -4.52
CA TYR A 127 8.60 7.79 -3.98
C TYR A 127 9.63 6.89 -3.28
N PHE A 128 9.19 5.89 -2.51
CA PHE A 128 10.08 4.93 -1.88
C PHE A 128 10.89 4.13 -2.91
N VAL A 129 10.26 3.66 -3.99
CA VAL A 129 10.97 2.94 -5.08
C VAL A 129 12.00 3.86 -5.72
N TRP A 130 11.64 5.12 -5.97
CA TRP A 130 12.59 6.11 -6.51
C TRP A 130 13.78 6.32 -5.58
N VAL A 131 13.57 6.51 -4.27
CA VAL A 131 14.64 6.62 -3.25
C VAL A 131 15.50 5.35 -3.24
N ALA A 132 14.88 4.17 -3.24
CA ALA A 132 15.60 2.90 -3.23
C ALA A 132 16.54 2.75 -4.42
N VAL A 133 16.10 3.11 -5.62
CA VAL A 133 16.90 3.00 -6.85
C VAL A 133 18.01 4.05 -6.93
N THR A 134 17.75 5.26 -6.41
CA THR A 134 18.72 6.36 -6.49
C THR A 134 19.77 6.33 -5.39
N VAL A 135 19.38 5.97 -4.16
CA VAL A 135 20.29 6.01 -2.99
C VAL A 135 21.08 4.72 -2.82
N VAL A 136 20.43 3.55 -3.04
CA VAL A 136 21.07 2.23 -2.92
C VAL A 136 20.82 1.39 -4.18
N PRO A 137 21.44 1.73 -5.32
CA PRO A 137 21.09 1.16 -6.63
C PRO A 137 21.19 -0.37 -6.66
N GLN A 138 22.10 -0.95 -5.89
CA GLN A 138 22.29 -2.40 -5.87
C GLN A 138 21.08 -3.12 -5.26
N THR A 139 20.59 -2.67 -4.10
CA THR A 139 19.39 -3.23 -3.46
C THR A 139 18.12 -2.77 -4.16
N GLY A 140 18.08 -1.52 -4.64
CA GLY A 140 16.95 -0.97 -5.39
C GLY A 140 16.65 -1.72 -6.68
N ARG A 141 17.70 -2.21 -7.41
CA ARG A 141 17.52 -3.07 -8.59
C ARG A 141 16.80 -4.38 -8.24
N TRP A 142 17.14 -5.00 -7.13
CA TRP A 142 16.43 -6.21 -6.67
C TRP A 142 14.96 -5.94 -6.34
N LEU A 143 14.66 -4.78 -5.75
CA LEU A 143 13.29 -4.34 -5.52
C LEU A 143 12.51 -4.22 -6.85
N VAL A 144 13.09 -3.58 -7.86
CA VAL A 144 12.47 -3.44 -9.19
C VAL A 144 12.26 -4.80 -9.85
N VAL A 145 13.27 -5.68 -9.83
CA VAL A 145 13.14 -7.05 -10.35
C VAL A 145 12.01 -7.81 -9.64
N TRP A 146 11.91 -7.67 -8.32
CA TRP A 146 10.84 -8.29 -7.54
C TRP A 146 9.46 -7.73 -7.94
N ILE A 147 9.32 -6.39 -8.09
CA ILE A 147 8.07 -5.76 -8.54
C ILE A 147 7.66 -6.29 -9.93
N LEU A 148 8.59 -6.35 -10.87
CA LEU A 148 8.33 -6.89 -12.21
C LEU A 148 7.90 -8.35 -12.15
N PHE A 149 8.54 -9.16 -11.32
CA PHE A 149 8.16 -10.55 -11.10
C PHE A 149 6.76 -10.64 -10.49
N ALA A 150 6.44 -9.84 -9.47
CA ALA A 150 5.12 -9.80 -8.85
C ALA A 150 4.02 -9.42 -9.83
N VAL A 151 4.26 -8.43 -10.70
CA VAL A 151 3.35 -8.03 -11.79
C VAL A 151 3.19 -9.17 -12.80
N MET A 152 4.28 -9.84 -13.21
CA MET A 152 4.21 -10.98 -14.15
C MET A 152 3.37 -12.14 -13.59
N VAL A 153 3.59 -12.52 -12.33
CA VAL A 153 2.82 -13.61 -11.68
C VAL A 153 1.33 -13.27 -11.56
N ASN A 154 0.99 -12.00 -11.43
CA ASN A 154 -0.40 -11.54 -11.30
C ASN A 154 -0.91 -10.82 -12.56
N TRP A 155 -0.22 -10.96 -13.70
CA TRP A 155 -0.50 -10.21 -14.94
C TRP A 155 -1.98 -10.24 -15.35
N ARG A 156 -2.59 -11.43 -15.34
CA ARG A 156 -4.02 -11.55 -15.67
C ARG A 156 -4.90 -10.71 -14.77
N ARG A 157 -4.69 -10.75 -13.45
CA ARG A 157 -5.45 -9.94 -12.48
C ARG A 157 -5.19 -8.45 -12.67
N PHE A 158 -3.92 -8.08 -12.88
CA PHE A 158 -3.53 -6.70 -13.10
C PHE A 158 -4.17 -6.10 -14.35
N ALA A 159 -4.07 -6.78 -15.49
CA ALA A 159 -4.58 -6.30 -16.78
C ALA A 159 -6.12 -6.36 -16.91
N THR A 160 -6.79 -7.35 -16.29
CA THR A 160 -8.24 -7.54 -16.45
C THR A 160 -9.08 -6.96 -15.34
N ARG A 161 -8.49 -6.61 -14.18
CA ARG A 161 -9.21 -6.09 -13.04
C ARG A 161 -8.66 -4.74 -12.55
N VAL A 162 -7.40 -4.71 -12.12
CA VAL A 162 -6.83 -3.52 -11.46
C VAL A 162 -6.82 -2.31 -12.40
N VAL A 163 -6.33 -2.47 -13.62
CA VAL A 163 -6.25 -1.38 -14.60
C VAL A 163 -7.63 -0.90 -15.06
N PRO A 164 -8.59 -1.78 -15.45
CA PRO A 164 -9.92 -1.32 -15.83
C PRO A 164 -10.71 -0.68 -14.67
N GLU A 165 -10.65 -1.24 -13.46
CA GLU A 165 -11.32 -0.68 -12.28
C GLU A 165 -10.77 0.70 -11.94
N PHE A 166 -9.45 0.89 -12.01
CA PHE A 166 -8.82 2.19 -11.79
C PHE A 166 -9.24 3.22 -12.84
N ILE A 167 -9.26 2.83 -14.14
CA ILE A 167 -9.66 3.73 -15.23
C ILE A 167 -11.15 4.08 -15.13
N GLN A 168 -12.00 3.12 -14.76
CA GLN A 168 -13.44 3.36 -14.58
C GLN A 168 -13.71 4.28 -13.39
N GLY A 169 -13.06 4.03 -12.23
CA GLY A 169 -13.19 4.89 -11.08
C GLY A 169 -12.74 6.33 -11.36
N MET A 170 -11.65 6.51 -12.11
CA MET A 170 -11.24 7.85 -12.54
C MET A 170 -12.25 8.54 -13.47
N LYS A 171 -12.92 7.78 -14.36
CA LYS A 171 -13.97 8.30 -15.24
C LYS A 171 -15.22 8.70 -14.47
N GLU A 172 -15.63 7.91 -13.47
CA GLU A 172 -16.81 8.21 -12.64
C GLU A 172 -16.61 9.48 -11.83
N VAL A 173 -15.44 9.67 -11.20
CA VAL A 173 -15.08 10.92 -10.51
C VAL A 173 -15.11 12.13 -11.45
N TRP A 174 -14.83 11.94 -12.76
CA TRP A 174 -14.86 13.01 -13.76
C TRP A 174 -16.28 13.25 -14.30
N GLN A 175 -17.11 12.23 -14.42
CA GLN A 175 -18.48 12.33 -14.94
C GLN A 175 -19.46 12.95 -13.93
N ASP A 176 -19.30 12.62 -12.64
CA ASP A 176 -20.13 13.17 -11.57
C ASP A 176 -19.97 14.71 -11.41
N ARG A 177 -18.85 15.26 -11.89
CA ARG A 177 -18.64 16.72 -11.98
C ARG A 177 -19.41 17.40 -13.09
N ASN A 178 -19.84 16.67 -14.11
CA ASN A 178 -20.43 17.24 -15.33
C ASN A 178 -21.94 16.99 -15.45
N THR A 179 -22.57 16.29 -14.52
CA THR A 179 -24.03 16.21 -14.44
C THR A 179 -24.54 17.32 -13.53
N PRO A 180 -25.25 18.35 -14.08
CA PRO A 180 -25.97 19.29 -13.25
C PRO A 180 -27.02 18.51 -12.44
N ASN A 181 -27.11 18.75 -11.13
CA ASN A 181 -28.21 18.24 -10.31
C ASN A 181 -29.53 18.53 -11.03
N PRO A 182 -30.40 17.54 -11.26
CA PRO A 182 -31.74 17.81 -11.75
C PRO A 182 -32.49 18.68 -10.71
N PRO A 183 -33.34 19.63 -11.19
CA PRO A 183 -34.09 20.54 -10.33
C PRO A 183 -35.09 19.86 -9.41
#